data_6ee4ffe5df3fcec358cf5a52fdb04b8b
#
_entry.id   6ee4ffe5df3fcec358cf5a52fdb04b8b
#
_cell.length_a   1.000
_cell.length_b   1.000
_cell.length_c   1.000
_cell.angle_alpha   90.00
_cell.angle_beta   90.00
_cell.angle_gamma   90.00
#
_symmetry.space_group_name_H-M   'P 1'
#
loop_
_entity.id
_entity.type
_entity.pdbx_description
1 polymer ?
#
loop_
_entity_poly.entity_id
_entity_poly.type
_entity_poly.pdbx_seq_one_letter_code
_entity_poly.pdbx_strand_id
1 'polypeptide(L)'
;VAVDPPCSGEGMFRKTPEARDEWSENNVKICAVRQAEILREAWKTLRPGGLLIYSTCTFNRLENEGSLEGLLAEAGEEIVESTAFDCPPEWGVVCGRVGPFRTFRFYPHRTRGEGFFAAVARKVPDGGSRVRVPKSRRTIFTPAGRRECAELARWIAEPGRMRFAAVADVYYAYYESQYEAVKMLAE
;
A
#
# COMPACT_ATOMS: atom_id res chain seq x y z
N VAL A 1 3.85 0.19 4.03
CA VAL A 1 3.20 -0.92 3.33
C VAL A 1 1.95 -0.39 2.66
N ALA A 2 1.76 -0.69 1.37
CA ALA A 2 0.52 -0.45 0.64
C ALA A 2 -0.20 -1.78 0.41
N VAL A 3 -1.50 -1.81 0.64
CA VAL A 3 -2.37 -2.98 0.53
C VAL A 3 -3.53 -2.60 -0.39
N ASP A 4 -3.60 -3.24 -1.54
CA ASP A 4 -4.67 -3.11 -2.53
C ASP A 4 -5.23 -4.51 -2.82
N PRO A 5 -6.08 -5.05 -1.93
CA PRO A 5 -6.55 -6.42 -2.01
C PRO A 5 -7.70 -6.56 -3.02
N PRO A 6 -8.00 -7.78 -3.49
CA PRO A 6 -9.20 -8.04 -4.27
C PRO A 6 -10.45 -7.50 -3.59
N CYS A 7 -11.32 -6.85 -4.35
CA CYS A 7 -12.57 -6.28 -3.85
C CYS A 7 -13.73 -6.52 -4.83
N SER A 8 -14.94 -6.19 -4.43
CA SER A 8 -16.16 -6.39 -5.27
C SER A 8 -16.22 -5.48 -6.50
N GLY A 9 -15.36 -4.45 -6.58
CA GLY A 9 -15.17 -3.67 -7.79
C GLY A 9 -16.29 -2.70 -8.15
N GLU A 10 -17.11 -2.23 -7.21
CA GLU A 10 -18.23 -1.31 -7.45
C GLU A 10 -17.80 -0.02 -8.17
N GLY A 11 -16.60 0.46 -7.89
CA GLY A 11 -16.02 1.63 -8.54
C GLY A 11 -15.68 1.42 -10.01
N MET A 12 -15.59 0.18 -10.47
CA MET A 12 -15.27 -0.18 -11.84
C MET A 12 -16.48 -0.34 -12.74
N PHE A 13 -17.70 -0.29 -12.22
CA PHE A 13 -18.95 -0.56 -12.96
C PHE A 13 -19.15 0.30 -14.21
N ARG A 14 -18.57 1.49 -14.25
CA ARG A 14 -18.67 2.39 -15.38
C ARG A 14 -17.68 2.01 -16.49
N LYS A 15 -16.52 1.49 -16.14
CA LYS A 15 -15.44 1.17 -17.07
C LYS A 15 -15.46 -0.28 -17.54
N THR A 16 -15.86 -1.20 -16.67
CA THR A 16 -15.76 -2.64 -16.86
C THR A 16 -17.14 -3.25 -16.66
N PRO A 17 -17.92 -3.51 -17.72
CA PRO A 17 -19.27 -4.10 -17.62
C PRO A 17 -19.27 -5.43 -16.86
N GLU A 18 -18.26 -6.27 -17.06
CA GLU A 18 -18.08 -7.56 -16.43
C GLU A 18 -18.07 -7.46 -14.89
N ALA A 19 -17.56 -6.35 -14.34
CA ALA A 19 -17.57 -6.12 -12.90
C ALA A 19 -18.99 -6.03 -12.31
N ARG A 20 -19.99 -5.65 -13.12
CA ARG A 20 -21.41 -5.66 -12.71
C ARG A 20 -21.97 -7.06 -12.68
N ASP A 21 -21.58 -7.89 -13.64
CA ASP A 21 -22.07 -9.25 -13.78
C ASP A 21 -21.51 -10.17 -12.67
N GLU A 22 -20.27 -9.90 -12.25
CA GLU A 22 -19.59 -10.61 -11.18
C GLU A 22 -20.00 -10.13 -9.78
N TRP A 23 -20.58 -8.94 -9.67
CA TRP A 23 -20.95 -8.38 -8.37
C TRP A 23 -22.15 -9.10 -7.75
N SER A 24 -22.06 -9.39 -6.47
CA SER A 24 -23.15 -9.87 -5.64
C SER A 24 -22.87 -9.55 -4.17
N GLU A 25 -23.92 -9.52 -3.35
CA GLU A 25 -23.76 -9.37 -1.90
C GLU A 25 -22.89 -10.48 -1.28
N ASN A 26 -22.95 -11.69 -1.86
CA ASN A 26 -22.10 -12.79 -1.42
C ASN A 26 -20.63 -12.54 -1.78
N ASN A 27 -20.35 -12.03 -2.98
CA ASN A 27 -18.99 -11.67 -3.39
C ASN A 27 -18.42 -10.56 -2.50
N VAL A 28 -19.21 -9.55 -2.14
CA VAL A 28 -18.83 -8.51 -1.17
C VAL A 28 -18.38 -9.13 0.15
N LYS A 29 -19.13 -10.08 0.69
CA LYS A 29 -18.79 -10.78 1.95
C LYS A 29 -17.50 -11.59 1.84
N ILE A 30 -17.32 -12.32 0.73
CA ILE A 30 -16.11 -13.10 0.46
C ILE A 30 -14.90 -12.18 0.36
N CYS A 31 -15.03 -11.07 -0.36
CA CYS A 31 -13.96 -10.07 -0.48
C CYS A 31 -13.62 -9.46 0.88
N ALA A 32 -14.61 -9.08 1.68
CA ALA A 32 -14.37 -8.49 3.00
C ALA A 32 -13.59 -9.44 3.94
N VAL A 33 -13.93 -10.74 3.95
CA VAL A 33 -13.17 -11.73 4.73
C VAL A 33 -11.71 -11.82 4.27
N ARG A 34 -11.50 -11.92 2.96
CA ARG A 34 -10.16 -12.01 2.36
C ARG A 34 -9.34 -10.75 2.62
N GLN A 35 -9.96 -9.58 2.54
CA GLN A 35 -9.33 -8.29 2.82
C GLN A 35 -8.88 -8.20 4.28
N ALA A 36 -9.71 -8.63 5.22
CA ALA A 36 -9.35 -8.66 6.64
C ALA A 36 -8.14 -9.56 6.91
N GLU A 37 -8.06 -10.73 6.26
CA GLU A 37 -6.91 -11.63 6.35
C GLU A 37 -5.64 -10.98 5.79
N ILE A 38 -5.70 -10.43 4.58
CA ILE A 38 -4.56 -9.77 3.93
C ILE A 38 -4.08 -8.58 4.76
N LEU A 39 -5.01 -7.76 5.26
CA LEU A 39 -4.69 -6.57 6.05
C LEU A 39 -4.02 -6.94 7.37
N ARG A 40 -4.47 -8.02 8.03
CA ARG A 40 -3.86 -8.57 9.25
C ARG A 40 -2.42 -9.02 9.01
N GLU A 41 -2.18 -9.76 7.94
CA GLU A 41 -0.82 -10.22 7.61
C GLU A 41 0.09 -9.05 7.21
N ALA A 42 -0.41 -8.10 6.44
CA ALA A 42 0.31 -6.88 6.09
C ALA A 42 0.68 -6.05 7.33
N TRP A 43 -0.21 -5.98 8.34
CA TRP A 43 0.06 -5.28 9.60
C TRP A 43 1.23 -5.89 10.37
N LYS A 44 1.34 -7.22 10.38
CA LYS A 44 2.46 -7.92 11.04
C LYS A 44 3.81 -7.57 10.40
N THR A 45 3.84 -7.33 9.09
CA THR A 45 5.06 -6.95 8.36
C THR A 45 5.44 -5.48 8.51
N LEU A 46 4.52 -4.65 9.00
CA LEU A 46 4.75 -3.23 9.16
C LEU A 46 5.65 -2.96 10.36
N ARG A 47 6.79 -2.34 10.12
CA ARG A 47 7.71 -1.92 11.20
C ARG A 47 7.05 -0.86 12.09
N PRO A 48 7.44 -0.76 13.37
CA PRO A 48 7.09 0.38 14.23
C PRO A 48 7.40 1.71 13.56
N GLY A 49 6.49 2.68 13.70
CA GLY A 49 6.54 3.97 13.00
C GLY A 49 6.24 3.90 11.50
N GLY A 50 6.00 2.70 10.94
CA GLY A 50 5.68 2.50 9.54
C GLY A 50 4.29 3.01 9.17
N LEU A 51 4.10 3.34 7.90
CA LEU A 51 2.83 3.79 7.33
C LEU A 51 2.11 2.63 6.66
N LEU A 52 0.83 2.43 6.99
CA LEU A 52 -0.09 1.56 6.28
C LEU A 52 -0.97 2.42 5.37
N ILE A 53 -1.06 2.02 4.12
CA ILE A 53 -2.02 2.54 3.14
C ILE A 53 -2.88 1.35 2.70
N TYR A 54 -4.18 1.44 2.91
CA TYR A 54 -5.16 0.45 2.46
C TYR A 54 -6.01 1.08 1.37
N SER A 55 -6.25 0.38 0.26
CA SER A 55 -7.06 0.89 -0.84
C SER A 55 -7.95 -0.19 -1.44
N THR A 56 -9.06 0.22 -2.02
CA THR A 56 -9.98 -0.62 -2.79
C THR A 56 -10.63 0.17 -3.92
N CYS A 57 -11.14 -0.51 -4.94
CA CYS A 57 -11.99 0.09 -5.96
C CYS A 57 -13.47 -0.19 -5.69
N THR A 58 -13.92 -0.19 -4.43
CA THR A 58 -15.32 -0.40 -4.06
C THR A 58 -15.85 0.73 -3.14
N PHE A 59 -17.16 0.83 -2.98
CA PHE A 59 -17.81 1.87 -2.18
C PHE A 59 -18.43 1.34 -0.89
N ASN A 60 -18.70 0.03 -0.80
CA ASN A 60 -19.42 -0.51 0.33
C ASN A 60 -18.61 -0.45 1.63
N ARG A 61 -19.33 -0.31 2.74
CA ARG A 61 -18.71 -0.18 4.05
C ARG A 61 -18.12 -1.47 4.58
N LEU A 62 -18.66 -2.62 4.17
CA LEU A 62 -18.21 -3.91 4.70
C LEU A 62 -16.77 -4.18 4.31
N GLU A 63 -16.42 -3.90 3.06
CA GLU A 63 -15.07 -4.06 2.53
C GLU A 63 -14.12 -2.94 3.00
N ASN A 64 -14.62 -1.72 3.14
CA ASN A 64 -13.82 -0.55 3.46
C ASN A 64 -13.67 -0.35 4.97
N GLU A 65 -14.64 0.30 5.59
CA GLU A 65 -14.62 0.59 7.02
C GLU A 65 -14.60 -0.70 7.86
N GLY A 66 -15.37 -1.73 7.46
CA GLY A 66 -15.43 -2.99 8.19
C GLY A 66 -14.07 -3.70 8.28
N SER A 67 -13.27 -3.69 7.22
CA SER A 67 -11.90 -4.24 7.24
C SER A 67 -10.99 -3.47 8.20
N LEU A 68 -11.13 -2.14 8.25
CA LEU A 68 -10.37 -1.29 9.19
C LEU A 68 -10.83 -1.48 10.64
N GLU A 69 -12.14 -1.59 10.86
CA GLU A 69 -12.73 -1.87 12.17
C GLU A 69 -12.25 -3.23 12.71
N GLY A 70 -12.16 -4.24 11.84
CA GLY A 70 -11.60 -5.55 12.17
C GLY A 70 -10.12 -5.46 12.61
N LEU A 71 -9.29 -4.73 11.88
CA LEU A 71 -7.90 -4.51 12.28
C LEU A 71 -7.79 -3.72 13.58
N LEU A 72 -8.64 -2.71 13.79
CA LEU A 72 -8.67 -1.95 15.03
C LEU A 72 -9.04 -2.80 16.24
N ALA A 73 -9.95 -3.74 16.08
CA ALA A 73 -10.33 -4.65 17.16
C ALA A 73 -9.17 -5.56 17.59
N GLU A 74 -8.26 -5.89 16.68
CA GLU A 74 -7.11 -6.77 16.95
C GLU A 74 -5.86 -6.00 17.42
N ALA A 75 -5.59 -4.84 16.84
CA ALA A 75 -4.33 -4.11 17.01
C ALA A 75 -4.52 -2.62 17.37
N GLY A 76 -5.66 -2.25 17.96
CA GLY A 76 -6.06 -0.86 18.14
C GLY A 76 -5.05 0.03 18.85
N GLU A 77 -4.42 -0.45 19.92
CA GLU A 77 -3.41 0.30 20.68
C GLU A 77 -2.10 0.51 19.89
N GLU A 78 -1.84 -0.31 18.88
CA GLU A 78 -0.68 -0.19 18.01
C GLU A 78 -0.89 0.79 16.86
N ILE A 79 -2.12 1.28 16.65
CA ILE A 79 -2.48 2.11 15.52
C ILE A 79 -2.64 3.56 15.97
N VAL A 80 -1.89 4.45 15.35
CA VAL A 80 -1.98 5.88 15.57
C VAL A 80 -2.28 6.62 14.27
N GLU A 81 -2.84 7.82 14.40
CA GLU A 81 -3.09 8.66 13.24
C GLU A 81 -1.79 8.97 12.48
N SER A 82 -1.86 8.89 11.17
CA SER A 82 -0.79 9.43 10.31
C SER A 82 -0.83 10.96 10.35
N THR A 83 0.28 11.60 9.98
CA THR A 83 0.35 13.05 9.84
C THR A 83 -0.83 13.58 9.03
N ALA A 84 -1.43 14.66 9.50
CA ALA A 84 -2.60 15.24 8.87
C ALA A 84 -2.29 15.63 7.41
N PHE A 85 -3.07 15.05 6.50
CA PHE A 85 -3.14 15.47 5.11
C PHE A 85 -4.61 15.82 4.84
N ASP A 86 -4.87 17.07 4.53
CA ASP A 86 -6.19 17.53 4.17
C ASP A 86 -6.30 17.67 2.66
N CYS A 87 -7.31 17.02 2.07
CA CYS A 87 -7.60 17.20 0.66
C CYS A 87 -8.23 18.58 0.43
N PRO A 88 -7.73 19.36 -0.52
CA PRO A 88 -8.40 20.59 -0.92
C PRO A 88 -9.85 20.30 -1.32
N PRO A 89 -10.84 21.11 -0.88
CA PRO A 89 -12.25 20.88 -1.18
C PRO A 89 -12.58 20.77 -2.68
N GLU A 90 -11.82 21.48 -3.51
CA GLU A 90 -11.94 21.47 -4.98
C GLU A 90 -11.59 20.13 -5.61
N TRP A 91 -10.90 19.25 -4.92
CA TRP A 91 -10.64 17.87 -5.41
C TRP A 91 -11.88 16.99 -5.35
N GLY A 92 -12.91 17.41 -4.60
CA GLY A 92 -14.16 16.65 -4.49
C GLY A 92 -14.04 15.35 -3.69
N VAL A 93 -12.90 15.09 -3.06
CA VAL A 93 -12.65 13.88 -2.25
C VAL A 93 -13.44 13.96 -0.95
N VAL A 94 -14.13 12.88 -0.60
CA VAL A 94 -14.83 12.77 0.68
C VAL A 94 -13.88 12.22 1.73
N CYS A 95 -13.44 13.07 2.64
CA CYS A 95 -12.59 12.70 3.75
C CYS A 95 -13.41 12.24 4.95
N GLY A 96 -12.91 11.25 5.69
CA GLY A 96 -13.53 10.69 6.87
C GLY A 96 -12.52 10.05 7.81
N ARG A 97 -13.03 9.29 8.80
CA ARG A 97 -12.21 8.58 9.78
C ARG A 97 -12.85 7.25 10.18
N VAL A 98 -11.99 6.28 10.50
CA VAL A 98 -12.31 5.05 11.23
C VAL A 98 -11.27 4.91 12.34
N GLY A 99 -11.60 5.33 13.56
CA GLY A 99 -10.62 5.45 14.63
C GLY A 99 -9.43 6.34 14.22
N PRO A 100 -8.18 5.87 14.33
CA PRO A 100 -6.99 6.59 13.91
C PRO A 100 -6.76 6.60 12.39
N PHE A 101 -7.50 5.79 11.63
CA PHE A 101 -7.41 5.82 10.17
C PHE A 101 -8.04 7.07 9.60
N ARG A 102 -7.31 7.79 8.77
CA ARG A 102 -7.88 8.79 7.87
C ARG A 102 -8.33 8.09 6.61
N THR A 103 -9.56 8.39 6.17
CA THR A 103 -10.16 7.77 4.99
C THR A 103 -10.46 8.79 3.91
N PHE A 104 -10.30 8.38 2.67
CA PHE A 104 -10.49 9.18 1.47
C PHE A 104 -11.33 8.39 0.49
N ARG A 105 -12.46 8.96 0.06
CA ARG A 105 -13.37 8.31 -0.87
C ARG A 105 -13.56 9.16 -2.11
N PHE A 106 -13.30 8.55 -3.24
CA PHE A 106 -13.36 9.16 -4.55
C PHE A 106 -14.60 8.66 -5.27
N TYR A 107 -15.59 9.50 -5.38
CA TYR A 107 -16.82 9.17 -6.10
C TYR A 107 -16.75 9.68 -7.54
N PRO A 108 -17.13 8.88 -8.58
CA PRO A 108 -17.07 9.29 -9.98
C PRO A 108 -17.89 10.53 -10.34
N HIS A 109 -18.90 10.86 -9.55
CA HIS A 109 -19.71 12.08 -9.75
C HIS A 109 -19.09 13.34 -9.12
N ARG A 110 -18.02 13.20 -8.34
CA ARG A 110 -17.34 14.30 -7.64
C ARG A 110 -15.88 14.47 -8.06
N THR A 111 -15.24 13.39 -8.47
CA THR A 111 -13.84 13.37 -8.89
C THR A 111 -13.71 12.86 -10.33
N ARG A 112 -12.66 13.28 -11.03
CA ARG A 112 -12.35 12.70 -12.35
C ARG A 112 -11.66 11.35 -12.12
N GLY A 113 -12.28 10.28 -12.60
CA GLY A 113 -11.74 8.92 -12.48
C GLY A 113 -12.80 7.89 -12.12
N GLU A 114 -12.35 6.69 -11.83
CA GLU A 114 -13.18 5.60 -11.33
C GLU A 114 -13.35 5.71 -9.80
N GLY A 115 -14.24 4.88 -9.24
CA GLY A 115 -14.45 4.86 -7.80
C GLY A 115 -13.26 4.28 -7.06
N PHE A 116 -12.89 4.90 -5.95
CA PHE A 116 -11.75 4.48 -5.16
C PHE A 116 -11.94 4.82 -3.68
N PHE A 117 -11.39 3.99 -2.83
CA PHE A 117 -11.28 4.23 -1.40
C PHE A 117 -9.83 4.08 -0.97
N ALA A 118 -9.37 4.95 -0.09
CA ALA A 118 -8.08 4.83 0.56
C ALA A 118 -8.19 5.12 2.05
N ALA A 119 -7.39 4.43 2.84
CA ALA A 119 -7.25 4.69 4.28
C ALA A 119 -5.78 4.68 4.68
N VAL A 120 -5.41 5.55 5.60
CA VAL A 120 -4.02 5.72 6.02
C VAL A 120 -3.94 5.81 7.54
N ALA A 121 -3.04 5.01 8.11
CA ALA A 121 -2.66 5.10 9.52
C ALA A 121 -1.18 4.73 9.70
N ARG A 122 -0.66 4.94 10.90
CA ARG A 122 0.72 4.63 11.26
C ARG A 122 0.76 3.62 12.40
N LYS A 123 1.72 2.71 12.36
CA LYS A 123 2.02 1.86 13.51
C LYS A 123 2.75 2.69 14.56
N VAL A 124 2.38 2.53 15.84
CA VAL A 124 3.06 3.22 16.96
C VAL A 124 4.57 3.07 16.82
N PRO A 125 5.34 4.16 16.89
CA PRO A 125 6.78 4.07 16.95
C PRO A 125 7.19 3.36 18.25
N ASP A 126 7.98 2.31 18.15
CA ASP A 126 8.70 1.84 19.33
C ASP A 126 9.88 2.79 19.60
N GLY A 127 10.30 2.92 20.85
CA GLY A 127 11.31 3.89 21.28
C GLY A 127 12.71 3.72 20.70
N GLY A 128 12.83 3.23 19.45
CA GLY A 128 14.08 3.16 18.72
C GLY A 128 14.69 1.78 18.57
N SER A 129 13.92 0.71 18.72
CA SER A 129 14.38 -0.63 18.37
C SER A 129 14.63 -0.69 16.86
N ARG A 130 15.89 -0.61 16.46
CA ARG A 130 16.30 -0.88 15.08
C ARG A 130 16.07 -2.36 14.81
N VAL A 131 15.04 -2.69 14.04
CA VAL A 131 14.90 -4.05 13.52
C VAL A 131 16.20 -4.40 12.80
N ARG A 132 16.94 -5.35 13.37
CA ARG A 132 18.17 -5.84 12.77
C ARG A 132 17.76 -6.74 11.62
N VAL A 133 17.75 -6.21 10.42
CA VAL A 133 17.52 -7.00 9.20
C VAL A 133 18.65 -8.03 9.13
N PRO A 134 18.37 -9.34 9.13
CA PRO A 134 19.40 -10.35 8.98
C PRO A 134 20.16 -10.11 7.66
N LYS A 135 21.48 -10.15 7.69
CA LYS A 135 22.26 -10.08 6.46
C LYS A 135 22.05 -11.38 5.68
N SER A 136 21.42 -11.32 4.54
CA SER A 136 21.34 -12.45 3.65
C SER A 136 22.74 -12.85 3.16
N ARG A 137 23.03 -14.15 3.19
CA ARG A 137 24.31 -14.71 2.68
C ARG A 137 24.30 -14.93 1.19
N ARG A 138 23.13 -15.02 0.57
CA ARG A 138 22.97 -15.16 -0.87
C ARG A 138 22.61 -13.79 -1.45
N THR A 139 23.12 -13.50 -2.61
CA THR A 139 22.69 -12.36 -3.39
C THR A 139 22.58 -12.79 -4.83
N ILE A 140 21.38 -12.63 -5.37
CA ILE A 140 21.12 -12.80 -6.80
C ILE A 140 21.32 -11.48 -7.55
N PHE A 141 21.55 -10.40 -6.81
CA PHE A 141 21.84 -9.08 -7.38
C PHE A 141 23.27 -9.03 -7.90
N THR A 142 23.42 -8.73 -9.18
CA THR A 142 24.69 -8.31 -9.76
C THR A 142 24.69 -6.80 -9.81
N PRO A 143 25.67 -6.10 -9.19
CA PRO A 143 25.77 -4.65 -9.32
C PRO A 143 25.84 -4.24 -10.79
N ALA A 144 25.05 -3.25 -11.18
CA ALA A 144 25.05 -2.73 -12.54
C ALA A 144 26.41 -2.08 -12.87
N GLY A 145 26.88 -2.28 -14.08
CA GLY A 145 28.14 -1.70 -14.57
C GLY A 145 28.06 -0.17 -14.71
N ARG A 146 29.20 0.48 -14.83
CA ARG A 146 29.26 1.97 -14.94
C ARG A 146 28.41 2.52 -16.09
N ARG A 147 28.43 1.85 -17.24
CA ARG A 147 27.68 2.27 -18.44
C ARG A 147 26.18 2.14 -18.21
N GLU A 148 25.75 1.05 -17.63
CA GLU A 148 24.36 0.77 -17.28
C GLU A 148 23.86 1.74 -16.22
N CYS A 149 24.63 1.99 -15.17
CA CYS A 149 24.29 2.99 -14.16
C CYS A 149 24.10 4.39 -14.77
N ALA A 150 24.96 4.80 -15.70
CA ALA A 150 24.86 6.09 -16.36
C ALA A 150 23.61 6.19 -17.26
N GLU A 151 23.21 5.09 -17.89
CA GLU A 151 21.99 5.04 -18.69
C GLU A 151 20.73 5.07 -17.82
N LEU A 152 20.68 4.23 -16.79
CA LEU A 152 19.56 4.16 -15.85
C LEU A 152 19.36 5.47 -15.06
N ALA A 153 20.45 6.13 -14.71
CA ALA A 153 20.42 7.42 -14.01
C ALA A 153 19.65 8.52 -14.75
N ARG A 154 19.54 8.44 -16.09
CA ARG A 154 18.80 9.42 -16.90
C ARG A 154 17.30 9.39 -16.63
N TRP A 155 16.79 8.28 -16.10
CA TRP A 155 15.37 8.06 -15.84
C TRP A 155 14.96 8.38 -14.40
N ILE A 156 15.90 8.81 -13.55
CA ILE A 156 15.70 9.00 -12.11
C ILE A 156 16.06 10.42 -11.71
N ALA A 157 15.19 11.06 -10.92
CA ALA A 157 15.37 12.45 -10.53
C ALA A 157 16.59 12.66 -9.59
N GLU A 158 16.86 11.71 -8.69
CA GLU A 158 17.97 11.80 -7.73
C GLU A 158 18.89 10.55 -7.80
N PRO A 159 19.61 10.32 -8.92
CA PRO A 159 20.36 9.08 -9.12
C PRO A 159 21.52 8.91 -8.15
N GLY A 160 22.07 10.00 -7.62
CA GLY A 160 23.18 9.96 -6.66
C GLY A 160 22.84 9.33 -5.31
N ARG A 161 21.56 9.17 -4.99
CA ARG A 161 21.06 8.51 -3.77
C ARG A 161 20.67 7.06 -4.00
N MET A 162 20.74 6.59 -5.24
CA MET A 162 20.30 5.27 -5.66
C MET A 162 21.46 4.32 -5.91
N ARG A 163 21.19 3.06 -5.72
CA ARG A 163 22.02 1.94 -6.19
C ARG A 163 21.30 1.20 -7.30
N PHE A 164 22.05 0.63 -8.21
CA PHE A 164 21.51 -0.12 -9.34
C PHE A 164 22.07 -1.54 -9.32
N ALA A 165 21.20 -2.49 -9.51
CA ALA A 165 21.57 -3.90 -9.63
C ALA A 165 20.70 -4.60 -10.67
N ALA A 166 21.18 -5.72 -11.16
CA ALA A 166 20.46 -6.56 -12.10
C ALA A 166 20.15 -7.93 -11.50
N VAL A 167 19.00 -8.48 -11.87
CA VAL A 167 18.64 -9.89 -11.68
C VAL A 167 18.15 -10.38 -13.03
N ALA A 168 18.87 -11.30 -13.64
CA ALA A 168 18.66 -11.67 -15.04
C ALA A 168 18.63 -10.42 -15.94
N ASP A 169 17.56 -10.21 -16.68
CA ASP A 169 17.40 -9.10 -17.63
C ASP A 169 16.66 -7.89 -17.04
N VAL A 170 16.44 -7.87 -15.71
CA VAL A 170 15.71 -6.81 -15.02
C VAL A 170 16.65 -5.97 -14.17
N TYR A 171 16.59 -4.65 -14.33
CA TYR A 171 17.33 -3.70 -13.51
C TYR A 171 16.48 -3.18 -12.37
N TYR A 172 17.09 -3.06 -11.20
CA TYR A 172 16.49 -2.53 -9.98
C TYR A 172 17.22 -1.28 -9.53
N ALA A 173 16.47 -0.22 -9.24
CA ALA A 173 16.96 0.98 -8.60
C ALA A 173 16.41 1.05 -7.18
N TYR A 174 17.25 1.25 -6.17
CA TYR A 174 16.85 1.28 -4.76
C TYR A 174 17.76 2.22 -3.98
N TYR A 175 17.26 2.74 -2.85
CA TYR A 175 18.09 3.52 -1.94
C TYR A 175 19.07 2.60 -1.21
N GLU A 176 20.29 3.09 -0.97
CA GLU A 176 21.32 2.30 -0.27
C GLU A 176 20.84 1.78 1.10
N SER A 177 20.02 2.56 1.79
CA SER A 177 19.38 2.16 3.06
C SER A 177 18.41 0.98 2.95
N GLN A 178 17.95 0.66 1.74
CA GLN A 178 17.02 -0.44 1.46
C GLN A 178 17.72 -1.70 0.94
N TYR A 179 19.04 -1.67 0.77
CA TYR A 179 19.79 -2.76 0.13
C TYR A 179 19.50 -4.13 0.74
N GLU A 180 19.58 -4.25 2.06
CA GLU A 180 19.35 -5.55 2.72
C GLU A 180 17.89 -6.03 2.57
N ALA A 181 16.92 -5.12 2.61
CA ALA A 181 15.52 -5.46 2.41
C ALA A 181 15.24 -5.90 0.96
N VAL A 182 15.77 -5.17 -0.01
CA VAL A 182 15.61 -5.51 -1.44
C VAL A 182 16.30 -6.84 -1.76
N LYS A 183 17.46 -7.10 -1.17
CA LYS A 183 18.18 -8.36 -1.30
C LYS A 183 17.39 -9.56 -0.78
N MET A 184 16.68 -9.39 0.36
CA MET A 184 15.83 -10.44 0.92
C MET A 184 14.59 -10.74 0.06
N LEU A 185 14.04 -9.71 -0.59
CA LEU A 185 12.88 -9.87 -1.48
C LEU A 185 13.22 -10.56 -2.80
N ALA A 186 14.50 -10.60 -3.15
CA ALA A 186 14.99 -11.18 -4.39
C ALA A 186 15.46 -12.63 -4.23
N GLU A 187 15.46 -13.17 -3.02
CA GLU A 187 15.73 -14.59 -2.69
C GLU A 187 14.46 -15.43 -2.71
#